data_9c7183a7890a4e4709db93af6978c332
#
_entry.id   9c7183a7890a4e4709db93af6978c332
#
_cell.length_a   1.000
_cell.length_b   1.000
_cell.length_c   1.000
_cell.angle_alpha   90.00
_cell.angle_beta   90.00
_cell.angle_gamma   90.00
#
_symmetry.space_group_name_H-M   'P 1'
#
loop_
_entity.id
_entity.type
_entity.pdbx_description
1 polymer ?
#
loop_
_entity_poly.entity_id
_entity_poly.type
_entity_poly.pdbx_seq_one_letter_code
_entity_poly.pdbx_strand_id
1 'polypeptide(L)'
;THSASSAASDVYKRQWFDPAKEADAAKALIDQGADVILQHTDSTAPQAAAKEAGNVISFGQASDMAAYKPFPRVSSIIDDWAPYYIARTQAVLDGTWESTDTWDGIGPGMVSIGEITDAVPADVKAEALAMRDAIANGTYHPFTGPINKQDGSEWLAAGETADDGTLLGMKFYVEGITGKVPE
;
A
#
# COMPACT_ATOMS: atom_id res chain seq x y z
N THR A 1 7.37 -11.02 -6.19
CA THR A 1 6.25 -10.50 -5.42
C THR A 1 4.99 -10.58 -6.25
N HIS A 2 4.13 -11.56 -5.99
CA HIS A 2 2.82 -11.64 -6.65
C HIS A 2 1.83 -10.86 -5.80
N SER A 3 1.39 -9.70 -6.28
CA SER A 3 0.30 -8.96 -5.68
C SER A 3 -1.02 -9.68 -5.99
N ALA A 4 -1.73 -10.15 -4.97
CA ALA A 4 -3.05 -10.72 -5.12
C ALA A 4 -4.10 -9.61 -5.27
N SER A 5 -4.18 -9.01 -6.45
CA SER A 5 -5.27 -8.10 -6.83
C SER A 5 -6.30 -8.77 -7.74
N SER A 6 -6.69 -10.01 -7.46
CA SER A 6 -7.64 -10.73 -8.34
C SER A 6 -9.12 -10.61 -7.93
N ALA A 7 -9.43 -9.95 -6.81
CA ALA A 7 -10.82 -9.85 -6.33
C ALA A 7 -11.63 -8.70 -6.95
N ALA A 8 -11.05 -7.90 -7.84
CA ALA A 8 -11.67 -6.67 -8.31
C ALA A 8 -12.58 -6.82 -9.55
N SER A 9 -12.81 -8.03 -10.08
CA SER A 9 -13.44 -8.18 -11.39
C SER A 9 -14.96 -8.37 -11.41
N ASP A 10 -15.62 -8.44 -10.26
CA ASP A 10 -17.08 -8.64 -10.26
C ASP A 10 -17.81 -7.38 -9.79
N VAL A 11 -18.26 -6.59 -10.75
CA VAL A 11 -18.85 -5.25 -10.55
C VAL A 11 -20.05 -5.25 -9.60
N TYR A 12 -20.80 -6.34 -9.54
CA TYR A 12 -22.00 -6.46 -8.72
C TYR A 12 -21.79 -7.20 -7.39
N LYS A 13 -20.63 -7.85 -7.23
CA LYS A 13 -20.25 -8.60 -6.03
C LYS A 13 -18.97 -8.06 -5.42
N ARG A 14 -18.57 -6.84 -5.74
CA ARG A 14 -17.40 -6.21 -5.17
C ARG A 14 -17.58 -6.04 -3.68
N GLN A 15 -17.14 -7.03 -2.95
CA GLN A 15 -16.93 -6.94 -1.52
C GLN A 15 -15.45 -6.70 -1.31
N TRP A 16 -15.11 -5.54 -0.81
CA TRP A 16 -13.78 -5.23 -0.28
C TRP A 16 -13.46 -6.12 0.93
N PHE A 17 -14.50 -6.65 1.57
CA PHE A 17 -14.43 -7.50 2.74
C PHE A 17 -15.03 -8.88 2.42
N ASP A 18 -14.17 -9.85 2.12
CA ASP A 18 -14.51 -11.26 1.95
C ASP A 18 -13.40 -12.12 2.60
N PRO A 19 -13.45 -12.32 3.93
CA PRO A 19 -12.38 -13.02 4.65
C PRO A 19 -12.04 -14.40 4.12
N ALA A 20 -13.01 -15.12 3.57
CA ALA A 20 -12.77 -16.46 3.01
C ALA A 20 -11.92 -16.37 1.73
N LYS A 21 -12.31 -15.53 0.78
CA LYS A 21 -11.55 -15.35 -0.46
C LYS A 21 -10.19 -14.70 -0.22
N GLU A 22 -10.09 -13.77 0.73
CA GLU A 22 -8.84 -13.13 1.10
C GLU A 22 -7.86 -14.15 1.71
N ALA A 23 -8.34 -15.04 2.58
CA ALA A 23 -7.54 -16.14 3.13
C ALA A 23 -7.08 -17.11 2.03
N ASP A 24 -7.98 -17.51 1.14
CA ASP A 24 -7.67 -18.43 0.04
C ASP A 24 -6.62 -17.82 -0.91
N ALA A 25 -6.73 -16.53 -1.22
CA ALA A 25 -5.75 -15.84 -2.05
C ALA A 25 -4.37 -15.78 -1.38
N ALA A 26 -4.33 -15.45 -0.08
CA ALA A 26 -3.07 -15.42 0.66
C ALA A 26 -2.44 -16.82 0.73
N LYS A 27 -3.21 -17.87 1.04
CA LYS A 27 -2.73 -19.24 1.06
C LYS A 27 -2.20 -19.69 -0.30
N ALA A 28 -2.90 -19.37 -1.39
CA ALA A 28 -2.45 -19.70 -2.74
C ALA A 28 -1.11 -19.03 -3.10
N LEU A 29 -0.85 -17.80 -2.63
CA LEU A 29 0.45 -17.14 -2.82
C LEU A 29 1.55 -17.79 -1.97
N ILE A 30 1.24 -18.12 -0.72
CA ILE A 30 2.17 -18.81 0.18
C ILE A 30 2.55 -20.18 -0.38
N ASP A 31 1.59 -20.94 -0.89
CA ASP A 31 1.82 -22.25 -1.53
C ASP A 31 2.69 -22.14 -2.80
N GLN A 32 2.69 -20.97 -3.47
CA GLN A 32 3.57 -20.65 -4.59
C GLN A 32 4.96 -20.14 -4.16
N GLY A 33 5.22 -20.09 -2.85
CA GLY A 33 6.52 -19.72 -2.29
C GLY A 33 6.65 -18.23 -1.93
N ALA A 34 5.52 -17.50 -1.78
CA ALA A 34 5.58 -16.14 -1.24
C ALA A 34 5.97 -16.19 0.24
N ASP A 35 6.99 -15.45 0.62
CA ASP A 35 7.49 -15.27 1.99
C ASP A 35 7.08 -13.91 2.59
N VAL A 36 6.47 -13.05 1.78
CA VAL A 36 5.94 -11.74 2.18
C VAL A 36 4.54 -11.56 1.63
N ILE A 37 3.58 -11.23 2.49
CA ILE A 37 2.21 -10.87 2.11
C ILE A 37 1.98 -9.40 2.38
N LEU A 38 1.71 -8.66 1.31
CA LEU A 38 1.21 -7.29 1.35
C LEU A 38 -0.21 -7.29 0.80
N GLN A 39 -1.18 -7.00 1.66
CA GLN A 39 -2.60 -7.01 1.27
C GLN A 39 -3.11 -5.61 0.92
N HIS A 40 -4.13 -5.57 0.08
CA HIS A 40 -4.99 -4.40 -0.11
C HIS A 40 -6.45 -4.87 -0.09
N THR A 41 -6.84 -5.44 1.06
CA THR A 41 -8.16 -5.99 1.34
C THR A 41 -8.54 -5.64 2.77
N ASP A 42 -9.82 -5.67 3.12
CA ASP A 42 -10.32 -5.05 4.35
C ASP A 42 -10.33 -5.98 5.56
N SER A 43 -10.19 -7.30 5.37
CA SER A 43 -10.17 -8.20 6.51
C SER A 43 -8.76 -8.51 6.99
N THR A 44 -8.66 -9.08 8.18
CA THR A 44 -7.39 -9.58 8.73
C THR A 44 -7.09 -11.03 8.32
N ALA A 45 -7.86 -11.61 7.40
CA ALA A 45 -7.70 -13.01 7.01
C ALA A 45 -6.33 -13.32 6.36
N PRO A 46 -5.73 -12.44 5.52
CA PRO A 46 -4.37 -12.64 5.03
C PRO A 46 -3.31 -12.67 6.15
N GLN A 47 -3.50 -11.86 7.21
CA GLN A 47 -2.63 -11.89 8.39
C GLN A 47 -2.72 -13.22 9.14
N ALA A 48 -3.96 -13.75 9.25
CA ALA A 48 -4.19 -15.05 9.87
C ALA A 48 -3.55 -16.18 9.06
N ALA A 49 -3.66 -16.15 7.73
CA ALA A 49 -3.03 -17.12 6.84
C ALA A 49 -1.49 -17.08 6.95
N ALA A 50 -0.89 -15.89 6.97
CA ALA A 50 0.55 -15.72 7.17
C ALA A 50 1.00 -16.25 8.55
N LYS A 51 0.19 -16.02 9.60
CA LYS A 51 0.44 -16.56 10.95
C LYS A 51 0.38 -18.08 10.98
N GLU A 52 -0.59 -18.68 10.30
CA GLU A 52 -0.73 -20.13 10.21
C GLU A 52 0.46 -20.78 9.50
N ALA A 53 0.97 -20.15 8.44
CA ALA A 53 2.15 -20.59 7.71
C ALA A 53 3.45 -20.54 8.55
N GLY A 54 3.56 -19.61 9.49
CA GLY A 54 4.62 -19.56 10.51
C GLY A 54 5.97 -18.97 10.05
N ASN A 55 6.22 -18.87 8.76
CA ASN A 55 7.47 -18.36 8.17
C ASN A 55 7.27 -17.23 7.15
N VAL A 56 6.06 -16.67 7.10
CA VAL A 56 5.68 -15.59 6.16
C VAL A 56 5.50 -14.31 6.94
N ILE A 57 6.15 -13.24 6.54
CA ILE A 57 5.92 -11.91 7.09
C ILE A 57 4.75 -11.21 6.37
N SER A 58 4.11 -10.28 7.05
CA SER A 58 2.97 -9.56 6.50
C SER A 58 2.96 -8.08 6.90
N PHE A 59 2.23 -7.31 6.11
CA PHE A 59 1.97 -5.90 6.36
C PHE A 59 0.47 -5.67 6.52
N GLY A 60 0.08 -4.87 7.52
CA GLY A 60 -1.29 -4.44 7.70
C GLY A 60 -1.70 -3.41 6.65
N GLN A 61 -3.00 -3.31 6.39
CA GLN A 61 -3.59 -2.38 5.41
C GLN A 61 -4.68 -1.55 6.07
N ALA A 62 -4.71 -0.26 5.76
CA ALA A 62 -5.63 0.77 6.24
C ALA A 62 -5.64 0.97 7.76
N SER A 63 -5.33 -0.04 8.53
CA SER A 63 -5.24 -0.03 9.98
C SER A 63 -3.98 -0.74 10.49
N ASP A 64 -3.63 -0.51 11.75
CA ASP A 64 -2.40 -1.07 12.34
C ASP A 64 -2.37 -2.60 12.39
N MET A 65 -3.53 -3.26 12.41
CA MET A 65 -3.66 -4.73 12.56
C MET A 65 -2.80 -5.29 13.71
N ALA A 66 -2.76 -4.55 14.83
CA ALA A 66 -1.85 -4.78 15.95
C ALA A 66 -1.96 -6.16 16.60
N ALA A 67 -3.10 -6.85 16.45
CA ALA A 67 -3.33 -8.20 16.95
C ALA A 67 -2.37 -9.25 16.38
N TYR A 68 -1.69 -8.94 15.28
CA TYR A 68 -0.75 -9.82 14.60
C TYR A 68 0.72 -9.45 14.83
N LYS A 69 1.00 -8.50 15.75
CA LYS A 69 2.37 -8.17 16.19
C LYS A 69 2.95 -9.27 17.08
N PRO A 70 4.26 -9.36 17.20
CA PRO A 70 5.30 -8.75 16.34
C PRO A 70 5.49 -9.51 15.02
N PHE A 71 4.84 -10.65 14.88
CA PHE A 71 4.89 -11.55 13.73
C PHE A 71 3.53 -12.25 13.56
N PRO A 72 3.02 -12.41 12.33
CA PRO A 72 3.64 -12.13 11.03
C PRO A 72 3.65 -10.65 10.63
N ARG A 73 2.85 -9.78 11.28
CA ARG A 73 2.74 -8.36 10.95
C ARG A 73 3.97 -7.62 11.46
N VAL A 74 4.82 -7.18 10.53
CA VAL A 74 6.06 -6.45 10.84
C VAL A 74 5.90 -4.93 10.78
N SER A 75 4.95 -4.44 9.97
CA SER A 75 4.52 -3.04 9.91
C SER A 75 3.14 -2.96 9.26
N SER A 76 2.61 -1.75 9.06
CA SER A 76 1.32 -1.50 8.42
C SER A 76 1.34 -0.20 7.65
N ILE A 77 0.52 -0.11 6.61
CA ILE A 77 0.11 1.15 6.00
C ILE A 77 -1.20 1.54 6.67
N ILE A 78 -1.23 2.73 7.27
CA ILE A 78 -2.36 3.21 8.07
C ILE A 78 -2.92 4.45 7.41
N ASP A 79 -4.23 4.43 7.13
CA ASP A 79 -4.97 5.60 6.64
C ASP A 79 -5.48 6.41 7.84
N ASP A 80 -5.20 7.71 7.87
CA ASP A 80 -5.71 8.64 8.87
C ASP A 80 -6.58 9.72 8.20
N TRP A 81 -7.86 9.48 8.23
CA TRP A 81 -8.87 10.39 7.67
C TRP A 81 -9.29 11.50 8.63
N ALA A 82 -8.88 11.47 9.90
CA ALA A 82 -9.35 12.42 10.91
C ALA A 82 -8.99 13.88 10.57
N PRO A 83 -7.75 14.22 10.19
CA PRO A 83 -7.41 15.60 9.81
C PRO A 83 -8.27 16.13 8.65
N TYR A 84 -8.50 15.29 7.65
CA TYR A 84 -9.32 15.63 6.49
C TYR A 84 -10.77 15.93 6.89
N TYR A 85 -11.41 15.04 7.64
CA TYR A 85 -12.79 15.25 8.06
C TYR A 85 -12.97 16.48 8.95
N ILE A 86 -12.02 16.72 9.86
CA ILE A 86 -12.01 17.91 10.71
C ILE A 86 -11.90 19.18 9.87
N ALA A 87 -10.94 19.24 8.95
CA ALA A 87 -10.74 20.40 8.09
C ALA A 87 -11.96 20.67 7.19
N ARG A 88 -12.56 19.64 6.60
CA ARG A 88 -13.77 19.79 5.75
C ARG A 88 -14.99 20.24 6.56
N THR A 89 -15.17 19.69 7.77
CA THR A 89 -16.24 20.11 8.66
C THR A 89 -16.07 21.57 9.07
N GLN A 90 -14.86 21.98 9.43
CA GLN A 90 -14.57 23.37 9.78
C GLN A 90 -14.84 24.31 8.61
N ALA A 91 -14.41 23.95 7.39
CA ALA A 91 -14.68 24.76 6.20
C ALA A 91 -16.17 24.97 5.93
N VAL A 92 -17.03 23.97 6.19
CA VAL A 92 -18.49 24.12 6.12
C VAL A 92 -19.00 25.11 7.16
N LEU A 93 -18.51 25.01 8.40
CA LEU A 93 -18.90 25.93 9.48
C LEU A 93 -18.49 27.38 9.19
N ASP A 94 -17.34 27.55 8.56
CA ASP A 94 -16.78 28.86 8.21
C ASP A 94 -17.38 29.43 6.88
N GLY A 95 -18.19 28.65 6.16
CA GLY A 95 -18.73 29.03 4.86
C GLY A 95 -17.68 29.10 3.74
N THR A 96 -16.55 28.43 3.90
CA THR A 96 -15.42 28.41 2.95
C THR A 96 -15.26 27.06 2.23
N TRP A 97 -16.19 26.13 2.44
CA TRP A 97 -16.11 24.82 1.81
C TRP A 97 -16.25 24.90 0.29
N GLU A 98 -15.34 24.23 -0.40
CA GLU A 98 -15.39 24.04 -1.86
C GLU A 98 -15.25 22.55 -2.17
N SER A 99 -15.88 22.12 -3.29
CA SER A 99 -15.72 20.75 -3.79
C SER A 99 -14.39 20.64 -4.51
N THR A 100 -13.43 19.99 -3.88
CA THR A 100 -12.08 19.77 -4.42
C THR A 100 -11.66 18.33 -4.22
N ASP A 101 -10.88 17.81 -5.15
CA ASP A 101 -10.22 16.52 -4.98
C ASP A 101 -9.09 16.64 -3.96
N THR A 102 -8.88 15.55 -3.22
CA THR A 102 -7.78 15.43 -2.26
C THR A 102 -7.08 14.08 -2.50
N TRP A 103 -5.78 14.14 -2.73
CA TRP A 103 -4.91 12.98 -2.87
C TRP A 103 -3.62 13.23 -2.12
N ASP A 104 -3.69 13.00 -0.81
CA ASP A 104 -2.62 13.29 0.12
C ASP A 104 -1.99 11.98 0.64
N GLY A 105 -0.69 12.03 0.89
CA GLY A 105 0.09 10.89 1.36
C GLY A 105 0.64 11.08 2.78
N ILE A 106 1.89 10.65 2.97
CA ILE A 106 2.58 10.67 4.27
C ILE A 106 2.85 12.10 4.75
N GLY A 107 3.25 13.02 3.87
CA GLY A 107 3.60 14.39 4.24
C GLY A 107 2.45 15.13 4.93
N PRO A 108 1.27 15.22 4.32
CA PRO A 108 0.07 15.80 4.94
C PRO A 108 -0.53 14.98 6.10
N GLY A 109 -0.09 13.74 6.30
CA GLY A 109 -0.52 12.90 7.42
C GLY A 109 -1.77 12.06 7.15
N MET A 110 -2.26 11.96 5.91
CA MET A 110 -3.38 11.08 5.57
C MET A 110 -2.99 9.61 5.48
N VAL A 111 -1.69 9.33 5.28
CA VAL A 111 -1.12 7.99 5.31
C VAL A 111 0.05 7.98 6.28
N SER A 112 0.17 6.93 7.07
CA SER A 112 1.31 6.71 7.96
C SER A 112 1.82 5.28 7.88
N ILE A 113 3.07 5.08 8.30
CA ILE A 113 3.65 3.75 8.47
C ILE A 113 3.51 3.38 9.94
N GLY A 114 2.86 2.25 10.20
CA GLY A 114 2.73 1.70 11.55
C GLY A 114 4.07 1.32 12.15
N GLU A 115 4.07 1.03 13.45
CA GLU A 115 5.26 0.56 14.13
C GLU A 115 5.95 -0.56 13.35
N ILE A 116 7.24 -0.38 13.04
CA ILE A 116 8.09 -1.44 12.52
C ILE A 116 8.60 -2.24 13.71
N THR A 117 8.20 -3.51 13.77
CA THR A 117 8.50 -4.39 14.93
C THR A 117 9.98 -4.78 14.97
N ASP A 118 10.44 -5.28 16.12
CA ASP A 118 11.81 -5.75 16.29
C ASP A 118 12.09 -7.11 15.62
N ALA A 119 11.09 -7.69 14.95
CA ALA A 119 11.29 -8.81 14.03
C ALA A 119 12.04 -8.38 12.75
N VAL A 120 12.05 -7.08 12.43
CA VAL A 120 12.80 -6.50 11.32
C VAL A 120 14.22 -6.14 11.81
N PRO A 121 15.30 -6.49 11.09
CA PRO A 121 16.66 -6.09 11.43
C PRO A 121 16.78 -4.56 11.62
N ALA A 122 17.60 -4.15 12.59
CA ALA A 122 17.67 -2.75 13.00
C ALA A 122 18.17 -1.81 11.89
N ASP A 123 19.06 -2.26 11.05
CA ASP A 123 19.56 -1.53 9.88
C ASP A 123 18.46 -1.34 8.82
N VAL A 124 17.71 -2.39 8.52
CA VAL A 124 16.55 -2.32 7.59
C VAL A 124 15.45 -1.39 8.14
N LYS A 125 15.17 -1.48 9.45
CA LYS A 125 14.22 -0.58 10.12
C LYS A 125 14.67 0.88 10.02
N ALA A 126 15.95 1.16 10.24
CA ALA A 126 16.50 2.52 10.13
C ALA A 126 16.40 3.06 8.69
N GLU A 127 16.70 2.25 7.68
CA GLU A 127 16.59 2.62 6.27
C GLU A 127 15.13 2.90 5.89
N ALA A 128 14.18 2.04 6.29
CA ALA A 128 12.76 2.23 6.03
C ALA A 128 12.22 3.52 6.65
N LEU A 129 12.65 3.84 7.88
CA LEU A 129 12.26 5.09 8.55
C LEU A 129 12.87 6.32 7.86
N ALA A 130 14.13 6.26 7.42
CA ALA A 130 14.76 7.33 6.65
C ALA A 130 14.05 7.57 5.31
N MET A 131 13.66 6.51 4.61
CA MET A 131 12.88 6.61 3.37
C MET A 131 11.50 7.21 3.60
N ARG A 132 10.79 6.78 4.65
CA ARG A 132 9.51 7.41 5.06
C ARG A 132 9.67 8.92 5.27
N ASP A 133 10.70 9.33 5.99
CA ASP A 133 10.95 10.73 6.30
C ASP A 133 11.32 11.52 5.03
N ALA A 134 12.06 10.91 4.11
CA ALA A 134 12.39 11.50 2.83
C ALA A 134 11.16 11.69 1.93
N ILE A 135 10.22 10.74 1.93
CA ILE A 135 8.92 10.88 1.25
C ILE A 135 8.09 11.99 1.93
N ALA A 136 8.01 11.99 3.26
CA ALA A 136 7.22 12.97 4.00
C ALA A 136 7.66 14.41 3.78
N ASN A 137 8.97 14.64 3.65
CA ASN A 137 9.54 15.97 3.42
C ASN A 137 9.76 16.33 1.93
N GLY A 138 9.37 15.43 1.00
CA GLY A 138 9.45 15.65 -0.45
C GLY A 138 10.86 15.57 -1.03
N THR A 139 11.84 15.04 -0.29
CA THR A 139 13.22 14.85 -0.83
C THR A 139 13.39 13.53 -1.60
N TYR A 140 12.42 12.64 -1.51
CA TYR A 140 12.34 11.40 -2.28
C TYR A 140 10.92 11.20 -2.80
N HIS A 141 10.82 10.83 -4.08
CA HIS A 141 9.56 10.43 -4.68
C HIS A 141 9.71 9.03 -5.31
N PRO A 142 8.83 8.04 -4.97
CA PRO A 142 8.98 6.65 -5.41
C PRO A 142 8.98 6.47 -6.94
N PHE A 143 8.28 7.36 -7.66
CA PHE A 143 8.23 7.38 -9.12
C PHE A 143 9.13 8.46 -9.71
N THR A 144 10.40 8.41 -9.33
CA THR A 144 11.47 9.21 -9.95
C THR A 144 12.36 8.29 -10.76
N GLY A 145 12.56 8.63 -12.04
CA GLY A 145 13.31 7.82 -13.00
C GLY A 145 14.83 7.72 -12.71
N PRO A 146 15.50 6.77 -13.36
CA PRO A 146 15.00 6.04 -14.54
C PRO A 146 14.06 4.91 -14.16
N ILE A 147 12.91 4.83 -14.82
CA ILE A 147 11.95 3.73 -14.64
C ILE A 147 11.49 3.25 -16.02
N ASN A 148 11.57 1.94 -16.26
CA ASN A 148 11.08 1.30 -17.45
C ASN A 148 9.69 0.69 -17.22
N LYS A 149 8.90 0.57 -18.30
CA LYS A 149 7.70 -0.24 -18.33
C LYS A 149 8.07 -1.73 -18.38
N GLN A 150 7.09 -2.57 -18.14
CA GLN A 150 7.26 -4.04 -18.17
C GLN A 150 7.78 -4.57 -19.52
N ASP A 151 7.51 -3.89 -20.63
CA ASP A 151 7.98 -4.24 -21.97
C ASP A 151 9.42 -3.74 -22.27
N GLY A 152 10.09 -3.13 -21.28
CA GLY A 152 11.43 -2.58 -21.40
C GLY A 152 11.51 -1.17 -22.00
N SER A 153 10.38 -0.57 -22.43
CA SER A 153 10.38 0.81 -22.89
C SER A 153 10.56 1.77 -21.72
N GLU A 154 11.33 2.85 -21.93
CA GLU A 154 11.50 3.89 -20.92
C GLU A 154 10.16 4.58 -20.63
N TRP A 155 9.84 4.73 -19.34
CA TRP A 155 8.70 5.53 -18.90
C TRP A 155 9.13 6.85 -18.31
N LEU A 156 10.07 6.85 -17.38
CA LEU A 156 10.61 8.07 -16.78
C LEU A 156 12.14 8.08 -17.00
N ALA A 157 12.64 9.16 -17.58
CA ALA A 157 14.06 9.39 -17.73
C ALA A 157 14.72 9.67 -16.35
N ALA A 158 16.04 9.58 -16.29
CA ALA A 158 16.79 9.83 -15.06
C ALA A 158 16.47 11.22 -14.48
N GLY A 159 15.99 11.27 -13.24
CA GLY A 159 15.62 12.50 -12.53
C GLY A 159 14.23 13.06 -12.88
N GLU A 160 13.53 12.47 -13.83
CA GLU A 160 12.12 12.81 -14.10
C GLU A 160 11.22 12.19 -13.03
N THR A 161 10.26 12.95 -12.53
CA THR A 161 9.30 12.49 -11.54
C THR A 161 7.89 12.52 -12.12
N ALA A 162 7.13 11.42 -11.95
CA ALA A 162 5.74 11.37 -12.35
C ALA A 162 4.88 12.28 -11.47
N ASP A 163 4.02 13.06 -12.08
CA ASP A 163 2.99 13.82 -11.39
C ASP A 163 1.76 12.96 -11.05
N ASP A 164 0.89 13.47 -10.18
CA ASP A 164 -0.32 12.78 -9.72
C ASP A 164 -1.26 12.42 -10.88
N GLY A 165 -1.38 13.29 -11.90
CA GLY A 165 -2.22 13.02 -13.06
C GLY A 165 -1.70 11.84 -13.88
N THR A 166 -0.39 11.75 -14.05
CA THR A 166 0.29 10.61 -14.69
C THR A 166 0.06 9.32 -13.89
N LEU A 167 0.19 9.36 -12.56
CA LEU A 167 -0.01 8.20 -11.69
C LEU A 167 -1.47 7.73 -11.69
N LEU A 168 -2.44 8.65 -11.65
CA LEU A 168 -3.87 8.34 -11.76
C LEU A 168 -4.24 7.69 -13.09
N GLY A 169 -3.55 8.09 -14.17
CA GLY A 169 -3.75 7.57 -15.53
C GLY A 169 -2.99 6.28 -15.84
N MET A 170 -2.17 5.77 -14.91
CA MET A 170 -1.28 4.63 -15.16
C MET A 170 -2.05 3.33 -15.40
N LYS A 171 -1.87 2.74 -16.59
CA LYS A 171 -2.52 1.48 -17.02
C LYS A 171 -1.51 0.44 -17.51
N PHE A 172 -0.34 0.39 -16.93
CA PHE A 172 0.73 -0.54 -17.27
C PHE A 172 1.51 -0.90 -16.01
N TYR A 173 2.25 -1.98 -16.07
CA TYR A 173 3.20 -2.35 -15.03
C TYR A 173 4.60 -1.84 -15.37
N VAL A 174 5.38 -1.56 -14.35
CA VAL A 174 6.80 -1.26 -14.46
C VAL A 174 7.64 -2.54 -14.52
N GLU A 175 8.88 -2.42 -14.98
CA GLU A 175 9.85 -3.51 -15.00
C GLU A 175 9.96 -4.19 -13.62
N GLY A 176 10.11 -5.51 -13.60
CA GLY A 176 10.15 -6.33 -12.39
C GLY A 176 8.79 -6.83 -11.90
N ILE A 177 7.68 -6.29 -12.40
CA ILE A 177 6.34 -6.81 -12.10
C ILE A 177 6.00 -7.93 -13.08
N THR A 178 5.55 -9.07 -12.59
CA THR A 178 5.05 -10.18 -13.40
C THR A 178 3.52 -10.19 -13.43
N GLY A 179 2.93 -10.59 -14.55
CA GLY A 179 1.49 -10.64 -14.73
C GLY A 179 0.99 -9.72 -15.85
N LYS A 180 -0.33 -9.62 -15.96
CA LYS A 180 -1.00 -8.73 -16.91
C LYS A 180 -1.89 -7.75 -16.13
N VAL A 181 -1.99 -6.53 -16.63
CA VAL A 181 -2.97 -5.56 -16.11
C VAL A 181 -4.36 -6.16 -16.34
N PRO A 182 -5.24 -6.22 -15.33
CA PRO A 182 -6.63 -6.66 -15.49
C PRO A 182 -7.37 -5.78 -16.49
N GLU A 183 -8.19 -6.41 -17.36
CA GLU A 183 -9.07 -5.73 -18.33
C GLU A 183 -10.32 -5.15 -17.65
#